data_4f8f97950ede0b40139117bde438edcf
#
_entry.id   4f8f97950ede0b40139117bde438edcf
#
_cell.length_a   1.000
_cell.length_b   1.000
_cell.length_c   1.000
_cell.angle_alpha   90.00
_cell.angle_beta   90.00
_cell.angle_gamma   90.00
#
_symmetry.space_group_name_H-M   'P 1'
#
loop_
_entity.id
_entity.type
_entity.pdbx_description
1 polymer ?
#
loop_
_entity_poly.entity_id
_entity_poly.type
_entity_poly.pdbx_seq_one_letter_code
_entity_poly.pdbx_strand_id
1 'polypeptide(L)'
;MFRKKDAEVYYINERSRSASEELASLFSYCIQKDGRMFRELVFLCIGSDRITGDSLGPLIGYQLSPYCSRVFHVYGTLDDPVHALNLPDRISYIHSRHPEALLVAIDASLGSRRHQGYITIGNGAIRPGAWAGKTLPEVGDIFITGIVNVSGSFEQLLLQTTRLATIFHMAESISQGILLACRELEAAGTSELLL
;
A
#
# COMPACT_ATOMS: atom_id res chain seq x y z
N MET A 1 9.42 3.09 -29.05
CA MET A 1 8.83 1.88 -28.39
C MET A 1 9.58 1.70 -27.10
N PHE A 2 9.13 2.36 -26.01
CA PHE A 2 9.78 2.23 -24.71
C PHE A 2 9.35 0.90 -24.11
N ARG A 3 10.30 -0.01 -23.89
CA ARG A 3 10.06 -1.22 -23.09
C ARG A 3 9.59 -0.77 -21.68
N LYS A 4 8.39 -1.18 -21.26
CA LYS A 4 7.99 -1.14 -19.85
C LYS A 4 9.10 -1.90 -19.10
N LYS A 5 9.93 -1.18 -18.34
CA LYS A 5 10.90 -1.80 -17.44
C LYS A 5 10.08 -2.65 -16.48
N ASP A 6 10.36 -3.93 -16.40
CA ASP A 6 9.74 -4.79 -15.39
C ASP A 6 9.91 -4.10 -14.03
N ALA A 7 8.80 -3.83 -13.36
CA ALA A 7 8.83 -3.18 -12.05
C ALA A 7 9.60 -4.11 -11.10
N GLU A 8 10.65 -3.58 -10.51
CA GLU A 8 11.42 -4.31 -9.51
C GLU A 8 10.58 -4.44 -8.25
N VAL A 9 10.34 -5.67 -7.81
CA VAL A 9 9.50 -5.98 -6.65
C VAL A 9 10.37 -6.58 -5.56
N TYR A 10 10.33 -5.96 -4.40
CA TYR A 10 11.02 -6.42 -3.20
C TYR A 10 10.07 -7.19 -2.31
N TYR A 11 10.56 -8.25 -1.66
CA TYR A 11 9.78 -9.15 -0.82
C TYR A 11 10.33 -9.13 0.59
N ILE A 12 9.50 -8.83 1.57
CA ILE A 12 9.83 -8.76 3.00
C ILE A 12 9.03 -9.84 3.72
N ASN A 13 9.70 -10.68 4.50
CA ASN A 13 9.00 -11.65 5.33
C ASN A 13 8.38 -10.94 6.55
N GLU A 14 7.05 -10.88 6.64
CA GLU A 14 6.33 -10.20 7.72
C GLU A 14 6.71 -10.77 9.11
N ARG A 15 7.09 -12.04 9.20
CA ARG A 15 7.50 -12.68 10.46
C ARG A 15 8.93 -12.33 10.90
N SER A 16 9.69 -11.61 10.08
CA SER A 16 10.99 -11.10 10.50
C SER A 16 10.82 -10.04 11.59
N ARG A 17 11.68 -10.07 12.60
CA ARG A 17 11.72 -9.03 13.63
C ARG A 17 12.10 -7.64 13.10
N SER A 18 12.72 -7.60 11.93
CA SER A 18 13.15 -6.39 11.23
C SER A 18 12.24 -6.04 10.04
N ALA A 19 11.02 -6.60 9.96
CA ALA A 19 10.15 -6.37 8.80
C ALA A 19 9.80 -4.90 8.60
N SER A 20 9.54 -4.16 9.69
CA SER A 20 9.22 -2.73 9.62
C SER A 20 10.42 -1.89 9.22
N GLU A 21 11.61 -2.18 9.73
CA GLU A 21 12.86 -1.48 9.38
C GLU A 21 13.27 -1.77 7.92
N GLU A 22 13.08 -3.01 7.47
CA GLU A 22 13.35 -3.41 6.09
C GLU A 22 12.37 -2.70 5.14
N LEU A 23 11.09 -2.62 5.51
CA LEU A 23 10.10 -1.86 4.76
C LEU A 23 10.45 -0.37 4.71
N ALA A 24 10.84 0.23 5.84
CA ALA A 24 11.22 1.63 5.90
C ALA A 24 12.39 1.94 4.95
N SER A 25 13.43 1.14 4.98
CA SER A 25 14.60 1.28 4.10
C SER A 25 14.23 1.15 2.62
N LEU A 26 13.41 0.16 2.27
CA LEU A 26 12.96 -0.06 0.90
C LEU A 26 12.00 1.03 0.42
N PHE A 27 11.14 1.56 1.30
CA PHE A 27 10.24 2.65 0.97
C PHE A 27 11.02 3.93 0.68
N SER A 28 11.98 4.29 1.54
CA SER A 28 12.91 5.41 1.29
C SER A 28 13.69 5.23 -0.03
N TYR A 29 14.14 4.01 -0.32
CA TYR A 29 14.79 3.70 -1.59
C TYR A 29 13.84 3.87 -2.78
N CYS A 30 12.59 3.41 -2.69
CA CYS A 30 11.59 3.58 -3.76
C CYS A 30 11.28 5.05 -4.02
N ILE A 31 11.19 5.88 -2.98
CA ILE A 31 11.01 7.33 -3.10
C ILE A 31 12.19 7.97 -3.84
N GLN A 32 13.42 7.66 -3.44
CA GLN A 32 14.62 8.17 -4.11
C GLN A 32 14.71 7.73 -5.57
N LYS A 33 14.34 6.48 -5.85
CA LYS A 33 14.36 5.89 -7.19
C LYS A 33 13.29 6.48 -8.12
N ASP A 34 12.16 6.91 -7.59
CA ASP A 34 11.12 7.61 -8.36
C ASP A 34 11.66 8.92 -8.92
N GLY A 35 12.44 9.66 -8.14
CA GLY A 35 13.19 10.83 -8.56
C GLY A 35 12.34 12.05 -8.91
N ARG A 36 11.01 11.99 -8.74
CA ARG A 36 10.13 13.14 -8.92
C ARG A 36 10.17 14.04 -7.69
N MET A 37 10.04 15.34 -7.93
CA MET A 37 9.72 16.29 -6.87
C MET A 37 8.24 16.14 -6.54
N PHE A 38 7.91 16.01 -5.27
CA PHE A 38 6.53 15.97 -4.77
C PHE A 38 6.43 16.79 -3.49
N ARG A 39 5.23 17.28 -3.19
CA ARG A 39 4.97 18.10 -2.01
C ARG A 39 4.20 17.36 -0.93
N GLU A 40 3.55 16.27 -1.29
CA GLU A 40 2.66 15.53 -0.43
C GLU A 40 2.84 14.03 -0.66
N LEU A 41 2.73 13.25 0.40
CA LEU A 41 2.58 11.80 0.36
C LEU A 41 1.11 11.46 0.54
N VAL A 42 0.55 10.71 -0.40
CA VAL A 42 -0.83 10.23 -0.33
C VAL A 42 -0.81 8.71 -0.28
N PHE A 43 -1.35 8.16 0.78
CA PHE A 43 -1.55 6.72 0.96
C PHE A 43 -2.98 6.36 0.59
N LEU A 44 -3.13 5.57 -0.46
CA LEU A 44 -4.41 5.01 -0.90
C LEU A 44 -4.48 3.56 -0.45
N CYS A 45 -5.16 3.34 0.67
CA CYS A 45 -5.34 2.04 1.30
C CYS A 45 -6.61 1.39 0.75
N ILE A 46 -6.44 0.34 -0.06
CA ILE A 46 -7.52 -0.26 -0.84
C ILE A 46 -7.98 -1.55 -0.18
N GLY A 47 -9.29 -1.78 -0.16
CA GLY A 47 -9.90 -2.98 0.38
C GLY A 47 -11.23 -2.73 1.08
N SER A 48 -11.74 -3.74 1.77
CA SER A 48 -13.02 -3.71 2.49
C SER A 48 -12.92 -4.46 3.82
N ASP A 49 -13.46 -3.86 4.86
CA ASP A 49 -13.59 -4.46 6.20
C ASP A 49 -14.58 -5.63 6.25
N ARG A 50 -15.41 -5.80 5.21
CA ARG A 50 -16.41 -6.87 5.11
C ARG A 50 -15.83 -8.25 4.79
N ILE A 51 -14.59 -8.32 4.33
CA ILE A 51 -13.88 -9.54 3.98
C ILE A 51 -12.52 -9.50 4.68
N THR A 52 -12.26 -10.45 5.58
CA THR A 52 -11.06 -10.41 6.43
C THR A 52 -9.77 -10.24 5.63
N GLY A 53 -9.57 -11.02 4.56
CA GLY A 53 -8.36 -10.91 3.73
C GLY A 53 -8.22 -9.60 2.97
N ASP A 54 -9.34 -8.91 2.72
CA ASP A 54 -9.40 -7.64 2.01
C ASP A 54 -9.32 -6.43 2.95
N SER A 55 -9.30 -6.66 4.27
CA SER A 55 -9.29 -5.58 5.27
C SER A 55 -7.89 -5.02 5.57
N LEU A 56 -6.84 -5.52 4.92
CA LEU A 56 -5.47 -5.07 5.15
C LEU A 56 -5.32 -3.57 4.90
N GLY A 57 -5.73 -3.10 3.71
CA GLY A 57 -5.67 -1.67 3.35
C GLY A 57 -6.43 -0.78 4.35
N PRO A 58 -7.73 -0.99 4.57
CA PRO A 58 -8.52 -0.24 5.55
C PRO A 58 -7.92 -0.22 6.96
N LEU A 59 -7.34 -1.32 7.42
CA LEU A 59 -6.71 -1.39 8.74
C LEU A 59 -5.42 -0.57 8.80
N ILE A 60 -4.58 -0.60 7.75
CA ILE A 60 -3.40 0.27 7.63
C ILE A 60 -3.85 1.73 7.59
N GLY A 61 -4.87 2.06 6.79
CA GLY A 61 -5.41 3.40 6.72
C GLY A 61 -5.90 3.92 8.07
N TYR A 62 -6.57 3.08 8.84
CA TYR A 62 -6.99 3.40 10.22
C TYR A 62 -5.77 3.68 11.12
N GLN A 63 -4.73 2.84 11.06
CA GLN A 63 -3.52 3.01 11.87
C GLN A 63 -2.70 4.25 11.48
N LEU A 64 -2.70 4.64 10.21
CA LEU A 64 -1.99 5.82 9.71
C LEU A 64 -2.78 7.13 9.89
N SER A 65 -4.10 7.09 9.95
CA SER A 65 -4.95 8.28 9.98
C SER A 65 -4.64 9.27 11.11
N PRO A 66 -4.22 8.85 12.35
CA PRO A 66 -3.84 9.78 13.39
C PRO A 66 -2.60 10.65 13.08
N TYR A 67 -1.83 10.26 12.07
CA TYR A 67 -0.60 10.95 11.65
C TYR A 67 -0.80 11.86 10.44
N CYS A 68 -2.06 12.00 9.95
CA CYS A 68 -2.36 12.92 8.86
C CYS A 68 -1.92 14.35 9.18
N SER A 69 -1.34 15.02 8.18
CA SER A 69 -0.81 16.38 8.29
C SER A 69 -1.07 17.14 6.98
N ARG A 70 -0.42 18.28 6.79
CA ARG A 70 -0.50 19.04 5.52
C ARG A 70 0.17 18.33 4.35
N VAL A 71 1.10 17.43 4.65
CA VAL A 71 1.95 16.75 3.64
C VAL A 71 1.77 15.23 3.66
N PHE A 72 0.99 14.69 4.58
CA PHE A 72 0.74 13.28 4.75
C PHE A 72 -0.77 13.02 4.78
N HIS A 73 -1.30 12.37 3.75
CA HIS A 73 -2.73 12.13 3.59
C HIS A 73 -3.02 10.65 3.46
N VAL A 74 -4.13 10.21 4.02
CA VAL A 74 -4.58 8.81 4.02
C VAL A 74 -6.01 8.73 3.50
N TYR A 75 -6.24 7.86 2.53
CA TYR A 75 -7.55 7.51 1.99
C TYR A 75 -7.77 6.02 2.09
N GLY A 76 -8.96 5.60 2.46
CA GLY A 76 -9.29 4.19 2.66
C GLY A 76 -8.99 3.74 4.09
N THR A 77 -9.80 4.20 5.04
CA THR A 77 -9.77 3.77 6.44
C THR A 77 -10.87 2.74 6.71
N LEU A 78 -10.96 2.24 7.95
CA LEU A 78 -12.09 1.39 8.38
C LEU A 78 -13.42 2.13 8.32
N ASP A 79 -13.43 3.44 8.60
CA ASP A 79 -14.66 4.26 8.62
C ASP A 79 -15.06 4.76 7.22
N ASP A 80 -14.09 4.94 6.30
CA ASP A 80 -14.31 5.37 4.90
C ASP A 80 -13.46 4.51 3.95
N PRO A 81 -13.83 3.22 3.74
CA PRO A 81 -13.02 2.31 2.95
C PRO A 81 -13.06 2.63 1.45
N VAL A 82 -11.92 2.44 0.79
CA VAL A 82 -11.79 2.54 -0.67
C VAL A 82 -11.70 1.14 -1.27
N HIS A 83 -12.70 0.77 -2.04
CA HIS A 83 -12.87 -0.56 -2.61
C HIS A 83 -13.24 -0.51 -4.09
N ALA A 84 -13.36 -1.64 -4.74
CA ALA A 84 -13.59 -1.76 -6.18
C ALA A 84 -14.77 -0.93 -6.75
N LEU A 85 -15.77 -0.58 -5.94
CA LEU A 85 -16.94 0.18 -6.41
C LEU A 85 -16.72 1.69 -6.41
N ASN A 86 -15.91 2.23 -5.49
CA ASN A 86 -15.68 3.67 -5.36
C ASN A 86 -14.24 4.08 -5.73
N LEU A 87 -13.36 3.13 -6.04
CA LEU A 87 -11.97 3.38 -6.36
C LEU A 87 -11.76 4.38 -7.53
N PRO A 88 -12.48 4.29 -8.67
CA PRO A 88 -12.28 5.24 -9.77
C PRO A 88 -12.58 6.69 -9.37
N ASP A 89 -13.68 6.90 -8.63
CA ASP A 89 -14.08 8.24 -8.15
C ASP A 89 -13.07 8.76 -7.12
N ARG A 90 -12.59 7.88 -6.25
CA ARG A 90 -11.60 8.25 -5.23
C ARG A 90 -10.25 8.61 -5.84
N ILE A 91 -9.80 7.88 -6.87
CA ILE A 91 -8.58 8.23 -7.63
C ILE A 91 -8.72 9.61 -8.28
N SER A 92 -9.86 9.87 -8.94
CA SER A 92 -10.13 11.16 -9.57
C SER A 92 -10.13 12.30 -8.55
N TYR A 93 -10.74 12.07 -7.39
CA TYR A 93 -10.73 13.03 -6.27
C TYR A 93 -9.30 13.30 -5.78
N ILE A 94 -8.49 12.26 -5.53
CA ILE A 94 -7.10 12.38 -5.06
C ILE A 94 -6.27 13.19 -6.06
N HIS A 95 -6.32 12.85 -7.34
CA HIS A 95 -5.55 13.58 -8.36
C HIS A 95 -5.95 15.05 -8.47
N SER A 96 -7.23 15.38 -8.28
CA SER A 96 -7.69 16.77 -8.29
C SER A 96 -7.29 17.55 -7.04
N ARG A 97 -7.24 16.88 -5.90
CA ARG A 97 -6.96 17.49 -4.60
C ARG A 97 -5.48 17.59 -4.30
N HIS A 98 -4.69 16.63 -4.80
CA HIS A 98 -3.26 16.44 -4.54
C HIS A 98 -2.49 16.28 -5.86
N PRO A 99 -2.44 17.28 -6.74
CA PRO A 99 -1.85 17.17 -8.09
C PRO A 99 -0.34 16.94 -8.10
N GLU A 100 0.34 17.30 -7.01
CA GLU A 100 1.80 17.18 -6.88
C GLU A 100 2.20 16.11 -5.83
N ALA A 101 1.29 15.18 -5.52
CA ALA A 101 1.55 14.12 -4.55
C ALA A 101 2.30 12.93 -5.15
N LEU A 102 3.10 12.27 -4.32
CA LEU A 102 3.54 10.90 -4.55
C LEU A 102 2.47 9.96 -3.99
N LEU A 103 1.85 9.18 -4.89
CA LEU A 103 0.75 8.28 -4.54
C LEU A 103 1.26 6.88 -4.22
N VAL A 104 1.05 6.44 -3.00
CA VAL A 104 1.38 5.09 -2.53
C VAL A 104 0.12 4.26 -2.45
N ALA A 105 -0.01 3.25 -3.32
CA ALA A 105 -1.14 2.34 -3.31
C ALA A 105 -0.86 1.15 -2.39
N ILE A 106 -1.79 0.87 -1.47
CA ILE A 106 -1.69 -0.23 -0.49
C ILE A 106 -2.89 -1.15 -0.68
N ASP A 107 -2.63 -2.46 -0.87
CA ASP A 107 -3.69 -3.45 -1.12
C ASP A 107 -3.32 -4.82 -0.55
N ALA A 108 -4.32 -5.66 -0.33
CA ALA A 108 -4.13 -7.08 -0.06
C ALA A 108 -3.96 -7.84 -1.39
N SER A 109 -3.07 -8.80 -1.42
CA SER A 109 -2.85 -9.64 -2.60
C SER A 109 -2.89 -11.13 -2.27
N LEU A 110 -3.16 -11.91 -3.28
CA LEU A 110 -2.99 -13.36 -3.27
C LEU A 110 -1.72 -13.71 -4.04
N GLY A 111 -0.98 -14.71 -3.59
CA GLY A 111 0.27 -15.07 -4.22
C GLY A 111 0.59 -16.56 -4.17
N SER A 112 1.81 -16.93 -4.50
CA SER A 112 2.25 -18.31 -4.37
C SER A 112 2.33 -18.72 -2.90
N ARG A 113 2.16 -20.01 -2.62
CA ARG A 113 2.32 -20.58 -1.26
C ARG A 113 3.68 -20.22 -0.62
N ARG A 114 4.72 -20.07 -1.43
CA ARG A 114 6.06 -19.70 -0.97
C ARG A 114 6.11 -18.29 -0.39
N HIS A 115 5.30 -17.38 -0.93
CA HIS A 115 5.29 -15.97 -0.56
C HIS A 115 4.09 -15.56 0.30
N GLN A 116 3.28 -16.50 0.75
CA GLN A 116 2.22 -16.21 1.73
C GLN A 116 2.82 -15.66 3.02
N GLY A 117 2.32 -14.54 3.52
CA GLY A 117 2.87 -13.84 4.67
C GLY A 117 4.05 -12.92 4.34
N TYR A 118 4.24 -12.59 3.06
CA TYR A 118 5.21 -11.60 2.64
C TYR A 118 4.54 -10.26 2.33
N ILE A 119 5.23 -9.19 2.64
CA ILE A 119 4.95 -7.84 2.17
C ILE A 119 5.74 -7.63 0.88
N THR A 120 5.15 -6.98 -0.11
CA THR A 120 5.87 -6.57 -1.32
C THR A 120 5.82 -5.07 -1.47
N ILE A 121 6.90 -4.50 -2.01
CA ILE A 121 7.02 -3.08 -2.30
C ILE A 121 7.77 -2.86 -3.61
N GLY A 122 7.43 -1.81 -4.33
CA GLY A 122 8.13 -1.43 -5.56
C GLY A 122 7.59 -0.14 -6.18
N ASN A 123 8.30 0.37 -7.18
CA ASN A 123 7.85 1.52 -7.97
C ASN A 123 6.92 1.04 -9.09
N GLY A 124 5.83 1.77 -9.29
CA GLY A 124 4.82 1.54 -10.32
C GLY A 124 3.42 1.38 -9.76
N ALA A 125 2.48 1.21 -10.68
CA ALA A 125 1.07 1.07 -10.35
C ALA A 125 0.69 -0.41 -10.14
N ILE A 126 -0.27 -0.64 -9.27
CA ILE A 126 -0.95 -1.94 -9.13
C ILE A 126 -2.33 -1.92 -9.75
N ARG A 127 -2.87 -3.11 -10.01
CA ARG A 127 -4.28 -3.33 -10.38
C ARG A 127 -5.00 -3.94 -9.19
N PRO A 128 -5.68 -3.12 -8.36
CA PRO A 128 -6.38 -3.63 -7.20
C PRO A 128 -7.56 -4.52 -7.60
N GLY A 129 -7.96 -5.42 -6.71
CA GLY A 129 -9.17 -6.22 -6.89
C GLY A 129 -9.14 -7.17 -8.08
N ALA A 130 -7.98 -7.59 -8.56
CA ALA A 130 -7.83 -8.57 -9.64
C ALA A 130 -8.64 -9.86 -9.36
N TRP A 131 -8.80 -10.22 -8.09
CA TRP A 131 -9.63 -11.33 -7.63
C TRP A 131 -11.14 -11.14 -7.85
N ALA A 132 -11.61 -9.90 -7.98
CA ALA A 132 -13.03 -9.61 -8.18
C ALA A 132 -13.48 -9.73 -9.65
N GLY A 133 -12.59 -10.10 -10.57
CA GLY A 133 -12.88 -10.24 -12.00
C GLY A 133 -13.24 -8.91 -12.69
N LYS A 134 -12.98 -7.78 -12.05
CA LYS A 134 -13.24 -6.44 -12.59
C LYS A 134 -11.95 -5.82 -13.11
N THR A 135 -12.03 -5.19 -14.27
CA THR A 135 -10.93 -4.38 -14.79
C THR A 135 -10.97 -3.02 -14.09
N LEU A 136 -10.21 -2.88 -13.01
CA LEU A 136 -10.02 -1.61 -12.31
C LEU A 136 -8.83 -0.83 -12.87
N PRO A 137 -8.80 0.50 -12.74
CA PRO A 137 -7.67 1.31 -13.15
C PRO A 137 -6.41 0.93 -12.38
N GLU A 138 -5.26 1.00 -13.05
CA GLU A 138 -3.96 0.95 -12.38
C GLU A 138 -3.78 2.21 -11.52
N VAL A 139 -3.21 2.05 -10.33
CA VAL A 139 -3.04 3.15 -9.38
C VAL A 139 -1.76 3.02 -8.57
N GLY A 140 -1.19 4.18 -8.21
CA GLY A 140 0.02 4.32 -7.42
C GLY A 140 1.26 4.63 -8.26
N ASP A 141 2.19 5.31 -7.65
CA ASP A 141 3.55 5.55 -8.13
C ASP A 141 4.51 4.57 -7.45
N ILE A 142 4.22 4.27 -6.20
CA ILE A 142 4.79 3.21 -5.38
C ILE A 142 3.63 2.33 -4.92
N PHE A 143 3.89 1.04 -4.80
CA PHE A 143 2.94 0.12 -4.21
C PHE A 143 3.53 -0.60 -3.01
N ILE A 144 2.66 -0.94 -2.06
CA ILE A 144 2.93 -1.86 -0.95
C ILE A 144 1.78 -2.86 -0.94
N THR A 145 2.06 -4.16 -1.06
CA THR A 145 0.99 -5.17 -0.93
C THR A 145 1.34 -6.23 0.10
N GLY A 146 0.30 -6.74 0.75
CA GLY A 146 0.44 -7.89 1.64
C GLY A 146 -0.07 -9.16 0.98
N ILE A 147 0.76 -10.19 0.87
CA ILE A 147 0.34 -11.51 0.34
C ILE A 147 -0.34 -12.27 1.47
N VAL A 148 -1.64 -12.05 1.60
CA VAL A 148 -2.43 -12.52 2.75
C VAL A 148 -2.83 -13.99 2.64
N ASN A 149 -2.94 -14.53 1.40
CA ASN A 149 -3.30 -15.92 1.17
C ASN A 149 -2.76 -16.39 -0.19
N VAL A 150 -2.96 -17.67 -0.51
CA VAL A 150 -2.54 -18.25 -1.79
C VAL A 150 -3.48 -17.84 -2.94
N SER A 151 -2.94 -17.66 -4.14
CA SER A 151 -3.74 -17.53 -5.36
C SER A 151 -4.21 -18.90 -5.84
N GLY A 152 -5.37 -18.95 -6.48
CA GLY A 152 -5.92 -20.20 -7.02
C GLY A 152 -7.41 -20.09 -7.31
N SER A 153 -8.08 -21.24 -7.42
CA SER A 153 -9.53 -21.27 -7.54
C SER A 153 -10.21 -20.76 -6.27
N PHE A 154 -11.34 -20.06 -6.41
CA PHE A 154 -12.12 -19.53 -5.28
C PHE A 154 -11.42 -18.44 -4.44
N GLU A 155 -10.74 -17.51 -5.07
CA GLU A 155 -9.99 -16.41 -4.41
C GLU A 155 -10.84 -15.64 -3.39
N GLN A 156 -12.12 -15.41 -3.66
CA GLN A 156 -13.04 -14.77 -2.70
C GLN A 156 -13.17 -15.57 -1.40
N LEU A 157 -13.28 -16.89 -1.49
CA LEU A 157 -13.36 -17.75 -0.30
C LEU A 157 -12.04 -17.75 0.46
N LEU A 158 -10.92 -17.72 -0.23
CA LEU A 158 -9.59 -17.64 0.37
C LEU A 158 -9.42 -16.33 1.16
N LEU A 159 -9.88 -15.20 0.63
CA LEU A 159 -9.89 -13.93 1.35
C LEU A 159 -10.83 -13.98 2.57
N GLN A 160 -12.03 -14.56 2.45
CA GLN A 160 -12.96 -14.70 3.59
C GLN A 160 -12.41 -15.57 4.70
N THR A 161 -11.64 -16.61 4.38
CA THR A 161 -11.07 -17.56 5.35
C THR A 161 -9.68 -17.19 5.84
N THR A 162 -9.14 -16.06 5.40
CA THR A 162 -7.86 -15.52 5.88
C THR A 162 -7.96 -15.20 7.38
N ARG A 163 -6.93 -15.57 8.15
CA ARG A 163 -6.91 -15.31 9.59
C ARG A 163 -6.74 -13.80 9.88
N LEU A 164 -7.61 -13.26 10.73
CA LEU A 164 -7.53 -11.86 11.16
C LEU A 164 -6.16 -11.53 11.78
N ALA A 165 -5.58 -12.45 12.57
CA ALA A 165 -4.25 -12.24 13.15
C ALA A 165 -3.16 -11.99 12.09
N THR A 166 -3.23 -12.68 10.95
CA THR A 166 -2.29 -12.45 9.84
C THR A 166 -2.43 -11.04 9.28
N ILE A 167 -3.66 -10.59 9.07
CA ILE A 167 -3.96 -9.24 8.58
C ILE A 167 -3.48 -8.18 9.59
N PHE A 168 -3.77 -8.41 10.87
CA PHE A 168 -3.43 -7.46 11.92
C PHE A 168 -1.91 -7.27 12.07
N HIS A 169 -1.14 -8.37 12.16
CA HIS A 169 0.33 -8.29 12.25
C HIS A 169 0.95 -7.65 11.01
N MET A 170 0.44 -8.02 9.82
CA MET A 170 0.94 -7.44 8.56
C MET A 170 0.63 -5.94 8.48
N ALA A 171 -0.57 -5.51 8.88
CA ALA A 171 -0.94 -4.11 8.93
C ALA A 171 -0.06 -3.33 9.91
N GLU A 172 0.22 -3.91 11.08
CA GLU A 172 1.10 -3.31 12.08
C GLU A 172 2.53 -3.13 11.53
N SER A 173 3.11 -4.17 10.92
CA SER A 173 4.44 -4.12 10.32
C SER A 173 4.53 -3.08 9.20
N ILE A 174 3.51 -3.00 8.34
CA ILE A 174 3.48 -2.03 7.23
C ILE A 174 3.34 -0.60 7.77
N SER A 175 2.40 -0.36 8.68
CA SER A 175 2.16 0.97 9.22
C SER A 175 3.38 1.50 10.00
N GLN A 176 4.02 0.65 10.81
CA GLN A 176 5.25 1.00 11.52
C GLN A 176 6.39 1.33 10.55
N GLY A 177 6.57 0.52 9.51
CA GLY A 177 7.60 0.75 8.50
C GLY A 177 7.41 2.08 7.74
N ILE A 178 6.16 2.39 7.36
CA ILE A 178 5.82 3.67 6.72
C ILE A 178 6.14 4.84 7.66
N LEU A 179 5.69 4.78 8.91
CA LEU A 179 5.93 5.84 9.89
C LEU A 179 7.40 6.03 10.22
N LEU A 180 8.18 4.95 10.25
CA LEU A 180 9.63 5.01 10.45
C LEU A 180 10.30 5.73 9.28
N ALA A 181 9.99 5.35 8.04
CA ALA A 181 10.54 6.00 6.85
C ALA A 181 10.18 7.50 6.79
N CYS A 182 8.94 7.87 7.09
CA CYS A 182 8.52 9.26 7.09
C CYS A 182 9.32 10.09 8.12
N ARG A 183 9.54 9.56 9.32
CA ARG A 183 10.37 10.22 10.35
C ARG A 183 11.83 10.38 9.92
N GLU A 184 12.40 9.38 9.24
CA GLU A 184 13.77 9.44 8.72
C GLU A 184 13.89 10.47 7.61
N LEU A 185 12.91 10.58 6.72
CA LEU A 185 12.86 11.61 5.68
C LEU A 185 12.77 13.02 6.27
N GLU A 186 11.93 13.23 7.29
CA GLU A 186 11.84 14.49 8.03
C GLU A 186 13.16 14.86 8.71
N ALA A 187 13.80 13.89 9.39
CA ALA A 187 15.07 14.11 10.10
C ALA A 187 16.26 14.40 9.15
N ALA A 188 16.24 13.85 7.94
CA ALA A 188 17.29 14.06 6.94
C ALA A 188 17.24 15.46 6.31
N GLY A 189 16.31 16.33 6.74
CA GLY A 189 16.15 17.68 6.17
C GLY A 189 15.67 17.65 4.73
N THR A 190 15.10 16.54 4.28
CA THR A 190 14.39 16.40 3.02
C THR A 190 13.07 17.22 3.08
N SER A 191 13.05 18.20 3.98
CA SER A 191 11.98 19.20 4.18
C SER A 191 11.65 20.02 2.92
N GLU A 192 12.53 20.03 1.91
CA GLU A 192 12.19 20.59 0.59
C GLU A 192 11.30 19.63 -0.23
N LEU A 193 11.17 18.36 0.16
CA LEU A 193 10.25 17.38 -0.42
C LEU A 193 8.93 17.30 0.34
N LEU A 194 8.87 17.90 1.55
CA LEU A 194 7.69 17.89 2.43
C LEU A 194 7.29 19.32 2.88
N LEU A 195 7.76 20.36 2.21
CA LEU A 195 7.35 21.74 2.42
C LEU A 195 6.57 22.30 1.24
#